data_1314874e9c0f6f1d4fa78e83e0f3a00a
#
_entry.id   1314874e9c0f6f1d4fa78e83e0f3a00a
#
_cell.length_a   1.000
_cell.length_b   1.000
_cell.length_c   1.000
_cell.angle_alpha   90.00
_cell.angle_beta   90.00
_cell.angle_gamma   90.00
#
_symmetry.space_group_name_H-M   'P 1'
#
loop_
_entity.id
_entity.type
_entity.pdbx_description
1 polymer ?
#
loop_
_entity_poly.entity_id
_entity_poly.type
_entity_poly.pdbx_seq_one_letter_code
_entity_poly.pdbx_strand_id
1 'polypeptide(L)'
;MNNIIQQGAEAIISRQDNQIIKQRIIKDYRIQEIDEKIRKLRTRQEAKLLEKAAKLIPVPKVIRSDEKTKEIIMEYIEGKKLSTELDKFSEKEQLEICKQIGENIAKLHNSDIIHGDLTTSNMILKEDKIYFIDFGLGYISTKDEDKAVDLHLLKQALEAKHFSNWEKSWHAVE
;
A
#
# COMPACT_ATOMS: atom_id res chain seq x y z
N MET A 1 -6.13 -4.73 24.32
CA MET A 1 -5.61 -6.03 23.79
C MET A 1 -5.28 -5.85 22.33
N ASN A 2 -4.09 -6.27 21.88
CA ASN A 2 -3.76 -6.18 20.46
C ASN A 2 -4.55 -7.26 19.70
N ASN A 3 -5.42 -6.85 18.80
CA ASN A 3 -6.18 -7.76 17.96
C ASN A 3 -5.40 -7.97 16.64
N ILE A 4 -4.94 -9.20 16.39
CA ILE A 4 -4.27 -9.52 15.11
C ILE A 4 -5.32 -9.46 14.02
N ILE A 5 -5.11 -8.57 13.03
CA ILE A 5 -5.97 -8.41 11.86
C ILE A 5 -5.50 -9.32 10.72
N GLN A 6 -4.18 -9.41 10.55
CA GLN A 6 -3.59 -10.15 9.44
C GLN A 6 -2.20 -10.65 9.83
N GLN A 7 -1.92 -11.90 9.48
CA GLN A 7 -0.59 -12.47 9.51
C GLN A 7 -0.16 -12.77 8.08
N GLY A 8 0.70 -11.91 7.57
CA GLY A 8 1.29 -12.06 6.24
C GLY A 8 2.63 -12.78 6.26
N ALA A 9 3.19 -13.03 5.08
CA ALA A 9 4.50 -13.66 4.96
C ALA A 9 5.63 -12.80 5.56
N GLU A 10 5.54 -11.49 5.54
CA GLU A 10 6.63 -10.57 5.93
C GLU A 10 6.39 -9.86 7.27
N ALA A 11 5.14 -9.75 7.72
CA ALA A 11 4.77 -9.01 8.93
C ALA A 11 3.46 -9.51 9.55
N ILE A 12 3.32 -9.28 10.85
CA ILE A 12 2.07 -9.37 11.58
C ILE A 12 1.50 -7.96 11.66
N ILE A 13 0.22 -7.82 11.33
CA ILE A 13 -0.54 -6.58 11.44
C ILE A 13 -1.55 -6.75 12.56
N SER A 14 -1.45 -5.91 13.58
CA SER A 14 -2.41 -5.86 14.68
C SER A 14 -3.03 -4.48 14.81
N ARG A 15 -4.25 -4.43 15.34
CA ARG A 15 -4.95 -3.19 15.65
C ARG A 15 -4.98 -2.98 17.16
N GLN A 16 -4.66 -1.77 17.55
CA GLN A 16 -4.87 -1.26 18.90
C GLN A 16 -5.58 0.08 18.79
N ASP A 17 -6.85 0.13 19.20
CA ASP A 17 -7.70 1.32 19.09
C ASP A 17 -7.72 1.88 17.66
N ASN A 18 -7.25 3.08 17.48
CA ASN A 18 -7.16 3.78 16.19
C ASN A 18 -5.77 3.68 15.53
N GLN A 19 -4.99 2.67 15.89
CA GLN A 19 -3.64 2.45 15.39
C GLN A 19 -3.46 1.06 14.80
N ILE A 20 -2.62 0.99 13.78
CA ILE A 20 -2.08 -0.24 13.23
C ILE A 20 -0.64 -0.39 13.70
N ILE A 21 -0.33 -1.57 14.21
CA ILE A 21 1.04 -1.99 14.54
C ILE A 21 1.44 -3.03 13.50
N LYS A 22 2.41 -2.70 12.68
CA LYS A 22 3.01 -3.61 11.69
C LYS A 22 4.38 -4.05 12.21
N GLN A 23 4.50 -5.32 12.60
CA GLN A 23 5.72 -5.91 13.10
C GLN A 23 6.28 -6.93 12.12
N ARG A 24 7.52 -6.72 11.67
CA ARG A 24 8.18 -7.66 10.75
C ARG A 24 8.65 -8.91 11.50
N ILE A 25 8.26 -10.08 10.98
CA ILE A 25 8.55 -11.38 11.57
C ILE A 25 9.92 -11.92 11.13
N ILE A 26 10.50 -12.74 12.02
CA ILE A 26 11.73 -13.49 11.74
C ILE A 26 11.45 -14.56 10.68
N LYS A 27 12.46 -14.82 9.84
CA LYS A 27 12.42 -15.87 8.82
C LYS A 27 13.44 -16.94 9.14
N ASP A 28 12.96 -18.11 9.57
CA ASP A 28 13.81 -19.22 10.02
C ASP A 28 14.72 -19.78 8.92
N TYR A 29 14.33 -19.58 7.63
CA TYR A 29 15.14 -20.00 6.48
C TYR A 29 16.28 -19.04 6.11
N ARG A 30 16.36 -17.87 6.78
CA ARG A 30 17.42 -16.88 6.56
C ARG A 30 18.48 -16.99 7.65
N ILE A 31 19.72 -16.69 7.30
CA ILE A 31 20.78 -16.46 8.28
C ILE A 31 20.36 -15.28 9.16
N GLN A 32 20.41 -15.46 10.49
CA GLN A 32 19.87 -14.54 11.47
C GLN A 32 20.36 -13.10 11.30
N GLU A 33 21.66 -12.91 11.06
CA GLU A 33 22.27 -11.59 10.87
C GLU A 33 21.75 -10.88 9.62
N ILE A 34 21.55 -11.64 8.53
CA ILE A 34 20.99 -11.13 7.27
C ILE A 34 19.52 -10.79 7.44
N ASP A 35 18.74 -11.66 8.09
CA ASP A 35 17.32 -11.43 8.36
C ASP A 35 17.10 -10.15 9.18
N GLU A 36 17.89 -9.99 10.25
CA GLU A 36 17.82 -8.80 11.08
C GLU A 36 18.12 -7.51 10.31
N LYS A 37 19.17 -7.53 9.48
CA LYS A 37 19.56 -6.39 8.64
C LYS A 37 18.46 -6.05 7.63
N ILE A 38 17.87 -7.06 6.96
CA ILE A 38 16.79 -6.86 5.98
C ILE A 38 15.56 -6.27 6.66
N ARG A 39 15.10 -6.83 7.79
CA ARG A 39 13.92 -6.34 8.50
C ARG A 39 14.12 -4.89 8.98
N LYS A 40 15.30 -4.58 9.51
CA LYS A 40 15.66 -3.22 9.92
C LYS A 40 15.60 -2.24 8.74
N LEU A 41 16.24 -2.58 7.62
CA LEU A 41 16.27 -1.73 6.42
C LEU A 41 14.87 -1.51 5.85
N ARG A 42 14.07 -2.58 5.74
CA ARG A 42 12.69 -2.50 5.23
C ARG A 42 11.78 -1.69 6.14
N THR A 43 11.92 -1.80 7.47
CA THR A 43 11.16 -0.99 8.43
C THR A 43 11.45 0.50 8.24
N ARG A 44 12.74 0.86 8.16
CA ARG A 44 13.17 2.25 7.92
C ARG A 44 12.68 2.77 6.58
N GLN A 45 12.82 1.97 5.52
CA GLN A 45 12.46 2.36 4.16
C GLN A 45 10.96 2.60 4.04
N GLU A 46 10.13 1.69 4.54
CA GLU A 46 8.67 1.80 4.51
C GLU A 46 8.19 3.05 5.27
N ALA A 47 8.69 3.29 6.49
CA ALA A 47 8.34 4.48 7.26
C ALA A 47 8.69 5.78 6.52
N LYS A 48 9.89 5.87 5.94
CA LYS A 48 10.33 7.03 5.16
C LYS A 48 9.50 7.25 3.89
N LEU A 49 9.10 6.15 3.21
CA LEU A 49 8.24 6.25 2.02
C LEU A 49 6.85 6.75 2.39
N LEU A 50 6.25 6.22 3.46
CA LEU A 50 4.96 6.69 3.98
C LEU A 50 5.01 8.19 4.33
N GLU A 51 6.07 8.65 5.02
CA GLU A 51 6.25 10.06 5.36
C GLU A 51 6.40 10.97 4.12
N LYS A 52 7.07 10.48 3.05
CA LYS A 52 7.18 11.20 1.78
C LYS A 52 5.85 11.20 1.03
N ALA A 53 5.20 10.04 0.91
CA ALA A 53 3.92 9.89 0.22
C ALA A 53 2.80 10.71 0.88
N ALA A 54 2.82 10.85 2.22
CA ALA A 54 1.85 11.64 2.97
C ALA A 54 1.80 13.14 2.57
N LYS A 55 2.84 13.64 1.93
CA LYS A 55 2.90 15.01 1.39
C LYS A 55 2.23 15.15 0.02
N LEU A 56 1.92 14.04 -0.64
CA LEU A 56 1.48 13.97 -2.02
C LEU A 56 0.08 13.41 -2.16
N ILE A 57 -0.22 12.34 -1.41
CA ILE A 57 -1.46 11.56 -1.50
C ILE A 57 -1.93 11.13 -0.12
N PRO A 58 -3.21 10.70 0.03
CA PRO A 58 -3.68 10.09 1.26
C PRO A 58 -2.97 8.75 1.53
N VAL A 59 -2.32 8.66 2.69
CA VAL A 59 -1.70 7.44 3.25
C VAL A 59 -1.86 7.45 4.77
N PRO A 60 -1.73 6.32 5.47
CA PRO A 60 -1.73 6.29 6.93
C PRO A 60 -0.59 7.14 7.49
N LYS A 61 -0.89 7.99 8.47
CA LYS A 61 0.12 8.78 9.16
C LYS A 61 1.00 7.85 10.02
N VAL A 62 2.31 7.91 9.83
CA VAL A 62 3.27 7.22 10.71
C VAL A 62 3.30 7.96 12.06
N ILE A 63 3.03 7.21 13.13
CA ILE A 63 3.05 7.71 14.51
C ILE A 63 4.45 7.45 15.11
N ARG A 64 4.96 6.23 14.89
CA ARG A 64 6.28 5.81 15.37
C ARG A 64 6.84 4.72 14.48
N SER A 65 8.15 4.75 14.28
CA SER A 65 8.91 3.65 13.66
C SER A 65 10.08 3.29 14.56
N ASP A 66 10.28 2.00 14.79
CA ASP A 66 11.35 1.49 15.62
C ASP A 66 12.13 0.39 14.89
N GLU A 67 13.39 0.71 14.54
CA GLU A 67 14.29 -0.20 13.84
C GLU A 67 14.81 -1.35 14.73
N LYS A 68 14.75 -1.20 16.08
CA LYS A 68 15.18 -2.24 17.01
C LYS A 68 14.11 -3.32 17.14
N THR A 69 12.86 -2.92 17.34
CA THR A 69 11.70 -3.84 17.40
C THR A 69 11.19 -4.24 16.03
N LYS A 70 11.63 -3.57 14.94
CA LYS A 70 11.17 -3.77 13.55
C LYS A 70 9.66 -3.52 13.42
N GLU A 71 9.19 -2.50 14.12
CA GLU A 71 7.79 -2.07 14.17
C GLU A 71 7.57 -0.72 13.49
N ILE A 72 6.40 -0.59 12.86
CA ILE A 72 5.84 0.70 12.45
C ILE A 72 4.45 0.79 13.07
N ILE A 73 4.22 1.87 13.83
CA ILE A 73 2.91 2.23 14.36
C ILE A 73 2.36 3.36 13.50
N MET A 74 1.18 3.16 12.93
CA MET A 74 0.56 4.10 12.02
C MET A 74 -0.95 4.23 12.30
N GLU A 75 -1.58 5.24 11.71
CA GLU A 75 -3.01 5.46 11.75
C GLU A 75 -3.77 4.26 11.20
N TYR A 76 -4.85 3.87 11.87
CA TYR A 76 -5.82 2.95 11.32
C TYR A 76 -6.79 3.70 10.39
N ILE A 77 -6.85 3.29 9.14
CA ILE A 77 -7.79 3.86 8.17
C ILE A 77 -9.07 3.03 8.17
N GLU A 78 -10.11 3.58 8.78
CA GLU A 78 -11.44 2.97 8.76
C GLU A 78 -12.14 3.34 7.47
N GLY A 79 -12.32 2.39 6.57
CA GLY A 79 -12.90 2.61 5.25
C GLY A 79 -13.18 1.32 4.49
N LYS A 80 -13.58 1.47 3.24
CA LYS A 80 -13.93 0.37 2.33
C LYS A 80 -12.70 -0.09 1.56
N LYS A 81 -12.29 -1.34 1.74
CA LYS A 81 -11.16 -1.93 1.00
C LYS A 81 -11.56 -2.15 -0.46
N LEU A 82 -10.84 -1.56 -1.40
CA LEU A 82 -11.25 -1.57 -2.81
C LEU A 82 -11.27 -2.96 -3.42
N SER A 83 -10.41 -3.88 -3.00
CA SER A 83 -10.42 -5.27 -3.49
C SER A 83 -11.72 -6.05 -3.22
N THR A 84 -12.55 -5.59 -2.30
CA THR A 84 -13.83 -6.23 -1.93
C THR A 84 -15.04 -5.36 -2.21
N GLU A 85 -14.84 -4.05 -2.35
CA GLU A 85 -15.94 -3.09 -2.44
C GLU A 85 -16.08 -2.43 -3.80
N LEU A 86 -15.02 -2.39 -4.64
CA LEU A 86 -15.02 -1.65 -5.90
C LEU A 86 -16.18 -2.07 -6.82
N ASP A 87 -16.41 -3.36 -6.98
CA ASP A 87 -17.46 -3.88 -7.87
C ASP A 87 -18.89 -3.67 -7.36
N LYS A 88 -19.06 -3.23 -6.10
CA LYS A 88 -20.36 -2.93 -5.50
C LYS A 88 -20.84 -1.50 -5.77
N PHE A 89 -19.96 -0.64 -6.23
CA PHE A 89 -20.27 0.72 -6.63
C PHE A 89 -20.93 0.75 -8.03
N SER A 90 -21.67 1.81 -8.31
CA SER A 90 -22.14 2.06 -9.67
C SER A 90 -20.96 2.25 -10.63
N GLU A 91 -21.15 1.98 -11.92
CA GLU A 91 -20.08 2.15 -12.93
C GLU A 91 -19.48 3.56 -12.90
N LYS A 92 -20.30 4.59 -12.73
CA LYS A 92 -19.84 5.98 -12.61
C LYS A 92 -18.92 6.18 -11.42
N GLU A 93 -19.27 5.63 -10.26
CA GLU A 93 -18.43 5.72 -9.06
C GLU A 93 -17.14 4.92 -9.22
N GLN A 94 -17.20 3.73 -9.83
CA GLN A 94 -15.99 2.93 -10.12
C GLN A 94 -15.00 3.71 -10.98
N LEU A 95 -15.47 4.38 -12.03
CA LEU A 95 -14.63 5.17 -12.93
C LEU A 95 -14.02 6.38 -12.21
N GLU A 96 -14.78 7.06 -11.35
CA GLU A 96 -14.27 8.19 -10.56
C GLU A 96 -13.21 7.74 -9.54
N ILE A 97 -13.43 6.59 -8.88
CA ILE A 97 -12.44 5.98 -7.98
C ILE A 97 -11.15 5.64 -8.76
N CYS A 98 -11.29 5.00 -9.94
CA CYS A 98 -10.14 4.62 -10.76
C CYS A 98 -9.35 5.84 -11.27
N LYS A 99 -10.04 6.92 -11.65
CA LYS A 99 -9.41 8.19 -12.00
C LYS A 99 -8.60 8.77 -10.83
N GLN A 100 -9.16 8.80 -9.62
CA GLN A 100 -8.42 9.25 -8.44
C GLN A 100 -7.21 8.36 -8.14
N ILE A 101 -7.31 7.05 -8.37
CA ILE A 101 -6.17 6.12 -8.25
C ILE A 101 -5.06 6.55 -9.23
N GLY A 102 -5.39 6.77 -10.51
CA GLY A 102 -4.42 7.21 -11.52
C GLY A 102 -3.74 8.54 -11.15
N GLU A 103 -4.53 9.54 -10.73
CA GLU A 103 -4.01 10.84 -10.28
C GLU A 103 -3.05 10.71 -9.09
N ASN A 104 -3.36 9.83 -8.13
CA ASN A 104 -2.49 9.60 -6.97
C ASN A 104 -1.21 8.87 -7.35
N ILE A 105 -1.28 7.88 -8.26
CA ILE A 105 -0.10 7.18 -8.77
C ILE A 105 0.79 8.16 -9.54
N ALA A 106 0.22 9.02 -10.39
CA ALA A 106 0.97 10.03 -11.11
C ALA A 106 1.75 10.96 -10.16
N LYS A 107 1.14 11.37 -9.03
CA LYS A 107 1.85 12.18 -8.00
C LYS A 107 3.01 11.43 -7.37
N LEU A 108 2.85 10.12 -7.07
CA LEU A 108 3.92 9.29 -6.54
C LEU A 108 5.07 9.15 -7.55
N HIS A 109 4.75 8.75 -8.79
CA HIS A 109 5.72 8.51 -9.86
C HIS A 109 6.46 9.79 -10.28
N ASN A 110 5.79 10.95 -10.28
CA ASN A 110 6.43 12.25 -10.52
C ASN A 110 7.40 12.66 -9.39
N SER A 111 7.28 12.02 -8.22
CA SER A 111 8.18 12.19 -7.09
C SER A 111 9.13 11.01 -6.92
N ASP A 112 9.27 10.18 -7.96
CA ASP A 112 10.14 9.00 -8.02
C ASP A 112 9.83 7.94 -6.97
N ILE A 113 8.61 7.91 -6.43
CA ILE A 113 8.16 6.92 -5.45
C ILE A 113 7.47 5.78 -6.20
N ILE A 114 8.04 4.59 -6.10
CA ILE A 114 7.45 3.33 -6.57
C ILE A 114 6.79 2.65 -5.38
N HIS A 115 5.54 2.24 -5.52
CA HIS A 115 4.81 1.53 -4.46
C HIS A 115 5.29 0.09 -4.33
N GLY A 116 5.52 -0.58 -5.44
CA GLY A 116 6.05 -1.95 -5.52
C GLY A 116 5.03 -3.06 -5.28
N ASP A 117 3.79 -2.71 -4.90
CA ASP A 117 2.66 -3.64 -4.71
C ASP A 117 1.33 -2.91 -4.96
N LEU A 118 1.22 -2.24 -6.11
CA LEU A 118 0.01 -1.52 -6.51
C LEU A 118 -1.12 -2.50 -6.83
N THR A 119 -1.97 -2.73 -5.84
CA THR A 119 -3.17 -3.56 -5.97
C THR A 119 -4.35 -2.92 -5.28
N THR A 120 -5.58 -3.26 -5.69
CA THR A 120 -6.80 -2.79 -5.01
C THR A 120 -6.90 -3.29 -3.56
N SER A 121 -6.10 -4.31 -3.20
CA SER A 121 -5.97 -4.80 -1.82
C SER A 121 -5.21 -3.83 -0.91
N ASN A 122 -4.39 -2.98 -1.49
CA ASN A 122 -3.59 -1.97 -0.78
C ASN A 122 -4.19 -0.56 -0.92
N MET A 123 -5.51 -0.48 -1.18
CA MET A 123 -6.24 0.77 -1.31
C MET A 123 -7.52 0.73 -0.47
N ILE A 124 -7.76 1.81 0.28
CA ILE A 124 -8.94 1.98 1.14
C ILE A 124 -9.64 3.28 0.78
N LEU A 125 -10.92 3.19 0.43
CA LEU A 125 -11.77 4.36 0.25
C LEU A 125 -12.33 4.81 1.60
N LYS A 126 -12.03 6.05 1.98
CA LYS A 126 -12.56 6.72 3.18
C LYS A 126 -12.93 8.15 2.82
N GLU A 127 -14.20 8.54 3.04
CA GLU A 127 -14.69 9.92 2.83
C GLU A 127 -14.26 10.48 1.46
N ASP A 128 -14.55 9.74 0.40
CA ASP A 128 -14.23 10.07 -1.00
C ASP A 128 -12.73 10.22 -1.32
N LYS A 129 -11.84 9.77 -0.43
CA LYS A 129 -10.38 9.74 -0.64
C LYS A 129 -9.85 8.32 -0.68
N ILE A 130 -8.95 8.07 -1.61
CA ILE A 130 -8.28 6.77 -1.73
C ILE A 130 -6.97 6.82 -0.94
N TYR A 131 -6.94 6.06 0.15
CA TYR A 131 -5.73 5.86 0.96
C TYR A 131 -4.92 4.69 0.43
N PHE A 132 -3.67 4.94 0.10
CA PHE A 132 -2.70 3.91 -0.28
C PHE A 132 -2.02 3.39 0.97
N ILE A 133 -1.98 2.07 1.15
CA ILE A 133 -1.40 1.40 2.32
C ILE A 133 -0.32 0.41 1.88
N ASP A 134 0.54 0.02 2.82
CA ASP A 134 1.57 -1.01 2.61
C ASP A 134 2.64 -0.68 1.56
N PHE A 135 3.53 0.26 1.89
CA PHE A 135 4.73 0.57 1.11
C PHE A 135 5.91 -0.36 1.41
N GLY A 136 5.64 -1.57 1.92
CA GLY A 136 6.67 -2.52 2.35
C GLY A 136 7.60 -3.04 1.26
N LEU A 137 7.17 -2.98 0.00
CA LEU A 137 7.97 -3.28 -1.19
C LEU A 137 8.37 -2.03 -1.98
N GLY A 138 7.97 -0.85 -1.50
CA GLY A 138 8.24 0.41 -2.18
C GLY A 138 9.71 0.84 -2.16
N TYR A 139 10.09 1.66 -3.12
CA TYR A 139 11.44 2.22 -3.23
C TYR A 139 11.44 3.52 -4.05
N ILE A 140 12.58 4.19 -4.11
CA ILE A 140 12.78 5.39 -4.93
C ILE A 140 13.44 4.98 -6.24
N SER A 141 12.86 5.37 -7.38
CA SER A 141 13.44 5.14 -8.69
C SER A 141 13.01 6.22 -9.69
N THR A 142 13.96 6.72 -10.46
CA THR A 142 13.74 7.65 -11.58
C THR A 142 13.49 6.92 -12.90
N LYS A 143 13.54 5.57 -12.91
CA LYS A 143 13.43 4.77 -14.13
C LYS A 143 11.97 4.62 -14.55
N ASP A 144 11.70 4.88 -15.82
CA ASP A 144 10.36 4.71 -16.39
C ASP A 144 9.92 3.24 -16.40
N GLU A 145 10.87 2.31 -16.53
CA GLU A 145 10.60 0.87 -16.45
C GLU A 145 10.02 0.45 -15.10
N ASP A 146 10.56 1.00 -13.99
CA ASP A 146 10.05 0.69 -12.65
C ASP A 146 8.63 1.26 -12.45
N LYS A 147 8.36 2.47 -12.99
CA LYS A 147 7.02 3.08 -13.00
C LYS A 147 6.03 2.25 -13.83
N ALA A 148 6.48 1.77 -14.99
CA ALA A 148 5.69 0.91 -15.86
C ALA A 148 5.35 -0.45 -15.21
N VAL A 149 6.31 -1.04 -14.50
CA VAL A 149 6.08 -2.29 -13.73
C VAL A 149 5.05 -2.05 -12.62
N ASP A 150 5.15 -0.95 -11.89
CA ASP A 150 4.22 -0.59 -10.82
C ASP A 150 2.78 -0.44 -11.35
N LEU A 151 2.60 0.25 -12.49
CA LEU A 151 1.32 0.35 -13.20
C LEU A 151 0.82 -1.02 -13.71
N HIS A 152 1.71 -1.85 -14.22
CA HIS A 152 1.37 -3.18 -14.70
C HIS A 152 0.81 -4.09 -13.58
N LEU A 153 1.34 -3.98 -12.37
CA LEU A 153 0.80 -4.69 -11.19
C LEU A 153 -0.65 -4.29 -10.91
N LEU A 154 -0.96 -2.99 -11.01
CA LEU A 154 -2.35 -2.53 -10.83
C LEU A 154 -3.27 -3.05 -11.94
N LYS A 155 -2.82 -3.01 -13.20
CA LYS A 155 -3.60 -3.56 -14.32
C LYS A 155 -3.93 -5.02 -14.10
N GLN A 156 -2.94 -5.84 -13.74
CA GLN A 156 -3.15 -7.26 -13.42
C GLN A 156 -4.09 -7.46 -12.22
N ALA A 157 -4.01 -6.60 -11.19
CA ALA A 157 -4.89 -6.67 -10.03
C ALA A 157 -6.35 -6.34 -10.41
N LEU A 158 -6.57 -5.34 -11.28
CA LEU A 158 -7.90 -5.02 -11.81
C LEU A 158 -8.45 -6.18 -12.64
N GLU A 159 -7.67 -6.71 -13.58
CA GLU A 159 -8.05 -7.85 -14.41
C GLU A 159 -8.41 -9.08 -13.57
N ALA A 160 -7.60 -9.43 -12.58
CA ALA A 160 -7.80 -10.62 -11.76
C ALA A 160 -8.97 -10.50 -10.76
N LYS A 161 -9.21 -9.32 -10.20
CA LYS A 161 -10.19 -9.11 -9.12
C LYS A 161 -11.50 -8.48 -9.60
N HIS A 162 -11.45 -7.64 -10.63
CA HIS A 162 -12.56 -6.81 -11.11
C HIS A 162 -12.85 -7.08 -12.58
N PHE A 163 -12.78 -8.36 -12.97
CA PHE A 163 -12.78 -8.83 -14.35
C PHE A 163 -13.97 -8.33 -15.19
N SER A 164 -15.11 -8.03 -14.59
CA SER A 164 -16.31 -7.60 -15.32
C SER A 164 -16.18 -6.20 -15.95
N ASN A 165 -15.40 -5.30 -15.33
CA ASN A 165 -15.27 -3.90 -15.74
C ASN A 165 -13.80 -3.43 -15.77
N TRP A 166 -12.84 -4.35 -15.72
CA TRP A 166 -11.42 -4.00 -15.55
C TRP A 166 -10.89 -3.12 -16.68
N GLU A 167 -11.32 -3.33 -17.94
CA GLU A 167 -10.87 -2.52 -19.09
C GLU A 167 -11.29 -1.06 -18.93
N LYS A 168 -12.55 -0.80 -18.58
CA LYS A 168 -13.03 0.57 -18.32
C LYS A 168 -12.34 1.20 -17.12
N SER A 169 -12.17 0.41 -16.06
CA SER A 169 -11.46 0.83 -14.85
C SER A 169 -9.99 1.19 -15.16
N TRP A 170 -9.33 0.39 -15.99
CA TRP A 170 -7.97 0.65 -16.42
C TRP A 170 -7.88 1.93 -17.28
N HIS A 171 -8.76 2.12 -18.25
CA HIS A 171 -8.82 3.37 -19.04
C HIS A 171 -9.06 4.62 -18.18
N ALA A 172 -9.75 4.48 -17.06
CA ALA A 172 -9.96 5.60 -16.15
C ALA A 172 -8.72 5.89 -15.28
N VAL A 173 -7.84 4.89 -15.07
CA VAL A 173 -6.55 5.05 -14.37
C VAL A 173 -5.52 5.75 -15.26
N GLU A 174 -5.47 5.44 -16.56
CA GLU A 174 -4.55 6.06 -17.57
C GLU A 174 -4.84 7.55 -17.78
#